data_d6398de9521a98590d59c515866e9427
#
_entry.id   d6398de9521a98590d59c515866e9427
#
_cell.length_a   1.000
_cell.length_b   1.000
_cell.length_c   1.000
_cell.angle_alpha   90.00
_cell.angle_beta   90.00
_cell.angle_gamma   90.00
#
_symmetry.space_group_name_H-M   'P 1'
#
loop_
_entity.id
_entity.type
_entity.pdbx_description
1 polymer ?
#
loop_
_entity_poly.entity_id
_entity_poly.type
_entity_poly.pdbx_seq_one_letter_code
_entity_poly.pdbx_strand_id
1 'polypeptide(L)'
;VVSLPDFVGPIKQLVTPASGFNWLKYLDKYGYNEDTEVIFYDYNPNALYYMQTIIEKYEGGDLHKFLKQNNTHRTPDWINSKKAIADYISKIGNLLGIRSKLKFKYVECDLLNEFNLKFKNDKGTILNISNIFAYEPTAAVVPTKQRVFRENKLIKLLHEKYDKIHLIASMHSWTGFVDYPMLAGPVTKFTPCDIESMRAPLWRFGKDWKNPKDPHEEEDE
;
A
#
# COMPACT_ATOMS: atom_id res chain seq x y z
N VAL A 1 -10.45 -1.67 6.03
CA VAL A 1 -9.49 -2.74 5.70
C VAL A 1 -10.14 -3.66 4.69
N VAL A 2 -9.49 -3.84 3.56
CA VAL A 2 -9.93 -4.75 2.50
C VAL A 2 -9.95 -6.18 3.02
N SER A 3 -10.97 -6.94 2.63
CA SER A 3 -11.01 -8.36 2.93
C SER A 3 -10.10 -9.11 1.95
N LEU A 4 -9.26 -9.99 2.46
CA LEU A 4 -8.45 -10.90 1.68
C LEU A 4 -9.20 -12.24 1.59
N PRO A 5 -9.88 -12.54 0.50
CA PRO A 5 -10.53 -13.84 0.34
C PRO A 5 -9.46 -14.94 0.38
N ASP A 6 -9.80 -16.05 1.00
CA ASP A 6 -8.94 -17.23 1.11
C ASP A 6 -7.65 -17.04 1.95
N PHE A 7 -7.47 -15.89 2.60
CA PHE A 7 -6.35 -15.71 3.51
C PHE A 7 -6.64 -16.33 4.88
N VAL A 8 -5.78 -17.24 5.30
CA VAL A 8 -5.82 -17.87 6.62
C VAL A 8 -4.61 -17.39 7.41
N GLY A 9 -4.87 -16.61 8.46
CA GLY A 9 -3.82 -16.08 9.35
C GLY A 9 -3.14 -17.14 10.22
N PRO A 10 -2.15 -16.77 11.00
CA PRO A 10 -1.62 -15.41 11.18
C PRO A 10 -0.75 -14.95 10.00
N ILE A 11 -0.58 -13.63 9.88
CA ILE A 11 0.37 -13.04 8.91
C ILE A 11 1.78 -13.45 9.29
N LYS A 12 2.53 -13.99 8.32
CA LYS A 12 3.95 -14.30 8.48
C LYS A 12 4.84 -13.15 8.01
N GLN A 13 4.46 -12.54 6.87
CA GLN A 13 5.11 -11.33 6.38
C GLN A 13 4.07 -10.35 5.83
N LEU A 14 4.21 -9.09 6.21
CA LEU A 14 3.44 -7.98 5.65
C LEU A 14 4.41 -7.01 4.98
N VAL A 15 4.37 -6.94 3.66
CA VAL A 15 5.19 -6.04 2.84
C VAL A 15 4.31 -4.86 2.44
N THR A 16 4.64 -3.65 2.88
CA THR A 16 3.75 -2.49 2.75
C THR A 16 4.53 -1.19 2.56
N PRO A 17 3.96 -0.20 1.85
CA PRO A 17 4.56 1.13 1.78
C PRO A 17 4.77 1.73 3.18
N ALA A 18 5.81 2.53 3.34
CA ALA A 18 6.11 3.25 4.57
C ALA A 18 5.17 4.44 4.83
N SER A 19 4.04 4.50 4.13
CA SER A 19 3.03 5.55 4.23
C SER A 19 1.81 5.07 5.03
N GLY A 20 1.50 5.78 6.10
CA GLY A 20 0.32 5.53 6.92
C GLY A 20 0.39 4.28 7.81
N PHE A 21 -0.71 4.01 8.53
CA PHE A 21 -0.79 2.96 9.55
C PHE A 21 -1.83 1.87 9.24
N ASN A 22 -2.24 1.73 7.99
CA ASN A 22 -3.19 0.69 7.62
C ASN A 22 -2.65 -0.74 7.85
N TRP A 23 -1.34 -0.89 7.91
CA TRP A 23 -0.69 -2.15 8.25
C TRP A 23 -1.10 -2.68 9.62
N LEU A 24 -1.33 -1.82 10.61
CA LEU A 24 -1.85 -2.21 11.93
C LEU A 24 -3.23 -2.88 11.83
N LYS A 25 -4.09 -2.36 10.96
CA LYS A 25 -5.43 -2.92 10.75
C LYS A 25 -5.39 -4.31 10.11
N TYR A 26 -4.38 -4.59 9.28
CA TYR A 26 -4.19 -5.93 8.72
C TYR A 26 -3.72 -6.91 9.79
N LEU A 27 -2.79 -6.50 10.67
CA LEU A 27 -2.35 -7.31 11.79
C LEU A 27 -3.51 -7.61 12.77
N ASP A 28 -4.32 -6.61 13.10
CA ASP A 28 -5.50 -6.80 13.95
C ASP A 28 -6.50 -7.78 13.33
N LYS A 29 -6.75 -7.66 12.03
CA LYS A 29 -7.77 -8.45 11.35
C LYS A 29 -7.37 -9.90 11.14
N TYR A 30 -6.11 -10.15 10.76
CA TYR A 30 -5.65 -11.48 10.36
C TYR A 30 -4.77 -12.17 11.40
N GLY A 31 -4.40 -11.45 12.45
CA GLY A 31 -3.53 -11.95 13.50
C GLY A 31 -2.04 -11.92 13.14
N TYR A 32 -1.23 -11.98 14.16
CA TYR A 32 0.24 -12.00 14.08
C TYR A 32 0.81 -12.82 15.24
N ASN A 33 2.08 -13.18 15.14
CA ASN A 33 2.86 -13.80 16.21
C ASN A 33 4.28 -13.24 16.24
N GLU A 34 5.12 -13.76 17.13
CA GLU A 34 6.52 -13.32 17.31
C GLU A 34 7.42 -13.55 16.08
N ASP A 35 7.00 -14.40 15.14
CA ASP A 35 7.69 -14.64 13.88
C ASP A 35 7.21 -13.74 12.75
N THR A 36 6.18 -12.95 12.98
CA THR A 36 5.65 -12.01 11.99
C THR A 36 6.67 -10.91 11.69
N GLU A 37 6.96 -10.72 10.42
CA GLU A 37 7.84 -9.67 9.93
C GLU A 37 7.05 -8.64 9.13
N VAL A 38 7.23 -7.36 9.45
CA VAL A 38 6.69 -6.23 8.68
C VAL A 38 7.83 -5.58 7.90
N ILE A 39 7.73 -5.59 6.58
CA ILE A 39 8.71 -5.00 5.67
C ILE A 39 8.12 -3.72 5.11
N PHE A 40 8.62 -2.58 5.56
CA PHE A 40 8.29 -1.29 4.98
C PHE A 40 9.17 -1.02 3.78
N TYR A 41 8.55 -0.58 2.69
CA TYR A 41 9.28 -0.13 1.52
C TYR A 41 8.78 1.24 1.05
N ASP A 42 9.67 2.01 0.49
CA ASP A 42 9.36 3.29 -0.15
C ASP A 42 10.52 3.69 -1.06
N TYR A 43 10.24 4.46 -2.13
CA TYR A 43 11.28 5.09 -2.95
C TYR A 43 11.87 6.32 -2.26
N ASN A 44 11.15 6.89 -1.30
CA ASN A 44 11.57 8.07 -0.55
C ASN A 44 12.18 7.65 0.79
N PRO A 45 13.50 7.79 0.98
CA PRO A 45 14.15 7.43 2.24
C PRO A 45 13.62 8.20 3.45
N ASN A 46 13.06 9.40 3.25
CA ASN A 46 12.44 10.16 4.34
C ASN A 46 11.15 9.50 4.84
N ALA A 47 10.38 8.82 3.97
CA ALA A 47 9.21 8.06 4.39
C ALA A 47 9.61 6.85 5.24
N LEU A 48 10.66 6.15 4.85
CA LEU A 48 11.23 5.05 5.64
C LEU A 48 11.75 5.53 6.99
N TYR A 49 12.54 6.61 7.01
CA TYR A 49 13.05 7.21 8.24
C TYR A 49 11.92 7.66 9.18
N TYR A 50 10.87 8.27 8.62
CA TYR A 50 9.67 8.65 9.36
C TYR A 50 9.01 7.43 10.04
N MET A 51 8.77 6.36 9.29
CA MET A 51 8.15 5.14 9.83
C MET A 51 9.05 4.47 10.87
N GLN A 52 10.34 4.36 10.58
CA GLN A 52 11.33 3.83 11.51
C GLN A 52 11.37 4.62 12.83
N THR A 53 11.40 5.95 12.73
CA THR A 53 11.42 6.82 13.92
C THR A 53 10.20 6.60 14.80
N ILE A 54 9.01 6.46 14.19
CA ILE A 54 7.78 6.20 14.96
C ILE A 54 7.85 4.82 15.63
N ILE A 55 8.21 3.79 14.88
CA ILE A 55 8.23 2.43 15.42
C ILE A 55 9.27 2.28 16.53
N GLU A 56 10.45 2.85 16.37
CA GLU A 56 11.54 2.64 17.32
C GLU A 56 11.51 3.59 18.52
N LYS A 57 11.04 4.83 18.34
CA LYS A 57 11.23 5.90 19.34
C LYS A 57 9.95 6.47 19.93
N TYR A 58 8.78 6.30 19.27
CA TYR A 58 7.55 6.88 19.81
C TYR A 58 7.04 6.08 21.01
N GLU A 59 6.89 6.77 22.15
CA GLU A 59 6.44 6.19 23.43
C GLU A 59 5.01 6.62 23.80
N GLY A 60 4.27 7.21 22.86
CA GLY A 60 2.92 7.74 23.11
C GLY A 60 2.89 9.24 23.29
N GLY A 61 1.68 9.79 23.51
CA GLY A 61 1.46 11.22 23.69
C GLY A 61 1.19 11.97 22.38
N ASP A 62 1.60 13.24 22.29
CA ASP A 62 1.39 14.08 21.12
C ASP A 62 2.34 13.70 19.97
N LEU A 63 1.81 12.95 18.99
CA LEU A 63 2.55 12.51 17.83
C LEU A 63 3.12 13.67 17.02
N HIS A 64 2.39 14.79 16.88
CA HIS A 64 2.84 15.93 16.10
C HIS A 64 4.07 16.60 16.74
N LYS A 65 4.03 16.76 18.07
CA LYS A 65 5.16 17.27 18.84
C LYS A 65 6.36 16.35 18.73
N PHE A 66 6.13 15.02 18.87
CA PHE A 66 7.17 14.01 18.71
C PHE A 66 7.84 14.09 17.33
N LEU A 67 7.07 14.17 16.26
CA LEU A 67 7.60 14.24 14.89
C LEU A 67 8.40 15.49 14.65
N LYS A 68 7.96 16.64 15.16
CA LYS A 68 8.74 17.90 15.09
C LYS A 68 10.08 17.79 15.82
N GLN A 69 10.11 17.18 16.99
CA GLN A 69 11.33 17.02 17.79
C GLN A 69 12.35 16.07 17.16
N ASN A 70 11.90 15.13 16.34
CA ASN A 70 12.77 14.15 15.69
C ASN A 70 13.17 14.52 14.26
N ASN A 71 13.04 15.80 13.86
CA ASN A 71 13.42 16.31 12.53
C ASN A 71 12.89 15.48 11.36
N THR A 72 11.72 14.90 11.53
CA THR A 72 11.05 14.23 10.43
C THR A 72 10.56 15.31 9.48
N HIS A 73 11.36 15.62 8.46
CA HIS A 73 11.29 16.79 7.59
C HIS A 73 10.00 16.97 6.77
N ARG A 74 9.00 16.13 6.95
CA ARG A 74 7.63 16.37 6.46
C ARG A 74 6.64 15.67 7.38
N THR A 75 6.02 16.40 8.27
CA THR A 75 4.66 16.08 8.64
C THR A 75 3.86 16.13 7.33
N PRO A 76 3.35 15.02 6.80
CA PRO A 76 2.50 15.09 5.63
C PRO A 76 1.36 16.08 5.91
N ASP A 77 1.00 16.93 4.95
CA ASP A 77 -0.02 17.98 5.13
C ASP A 77 -1.37 17.43 5.65
N TRP A 78 -1.66 16.16 5.39
CA TRP A 78 -2.84 15.46 5.90
C TRP A 78 -2.81 15.19 7.41
N ILE A 79 -1.64 15.17 8.09
CA ILE A 79 -1.56 15.11 9.57
C ILE A 79 -2.05 16.42 10.20
N ASN A 80 -2.07 17.50 9.45
CA ASN A 80 -2.53 18.79 9.94
C ASN A 80 -4.06 18.87 10.12
N SER A 81 -4.85 17.94 9.58
CA SER A 81 -6.28 17.89 9.85
C SER A 81 -6.57 17.21 11.20
N LYS A 82 -7.40 17.83 12.04
CA LYS A 82 -7.80 17.27 13.37
C LYS A 82 -8.36 15.85 13.26
N LYS A 83 -9.08 15.55 12.18
CA LYS A 83 -9.67 14.22 11.92
C LYS A 83 -8.57 13.20 11.59
N ALA A 84 -7.62 13.56 10.74
CA ALA A 84 -6.51 12.68 10.40
C ALA A 84 -5.64 12.37 11.62
N ILE A 85 -5.41 13.36 12.50
CA ILE A 85 -4.67 13.15 13.75
C ILE A 85 -5.42 12.19 14.67
N ALA A 86 -6.73 12.32 14.85
CA ALA A 86 -7.52 11.42 15.67
C ALA A 86 -7.51 9.98 15.14
N ASP A 87 -7.66 9.80 13.84
CA ASP A 87 -7.55 8.51 13.18
C ASP A 87 -6.16 7.88 13.34
N TYR A 88 -5.13 8.69 13.28
CA TYR A 88 -3.76 8.26 13.51
C TYR A 88 -3.52 7.82 14.95
N ILE A 89 -3.93 8.62 15.92
CA ILE A 89 -3.78 8.30 17.35
C ILE A 89 -4.49 6.99 17.67
N SER A 90 -5.71 6.78 17.15
CA SER A 90 -6.43 5.54 17.37
C SER A 90 -5.73 4.30 16.77
N LYS A 91 -5.06 4.48 15.63
CA LYS A 91 -4.26 3.43 14.98
C LYS A 91 -2.95 3.15 15.71
N ILE A 92 -2.28 4.20 16.18
CA ILE A 92 -1.00 4.09 16.91
C ILE A 92 -1.20 3.53 18.32
N GLY A 93 -2.37 3.67 18.91
CA GLY A 93 -2.66 3.09 20.24
C GLY A 93 -2.28 1.60 20.34
N ASN A 94 -2.39 0.86 19.25
CA ASN A 94 -1.97 -0.55 19.20
C ASN A 94 -0.46 -0.74 18.97
N LEU A 95 0.25 0.27 18.47
CA LEU A 95 1.66 0.15 18.11
C LEU A 95 2.56 -0.20 19.30
N LEU A 96 2.37 0.49 20.42
CA LEU A 96 3.18 0.27 21.63
C LEU A 96 3.05 -1.15 22.17
N GLY A 97 1.84 -1.74 22.03
CA GLY A 97 1.57 -3.11 22.46
C GLY A 97 2.14 -4.21 21.55
N ILE A 98 2.38 -3.90 20.28
CA ILE A 98 2.77 -4.93 19.30
C ILE A 98 4.20 -4.80 18.81
N ARG A 99 4.82 -3.62 18.87
CA ARG A 99 6.15 -3.38 18.30
C ARG A 99 7.24 -4.30 18.87
N SER A 100 7.17 -4.65 20.14
CA SER A 100 8.12 -5.58 20.79
C SER A 100 7.93 -7.04 20.38
N LYS A 101 6.79 -7.35 19.74
CA LYS A 101 6.41 -8.71 19.29
C LYS A 101 6.64 -8.94 17.81
N LEU A 102 7.07 -7.92 17.07
CA LEU A 102 7.22 -7.97 15.63
C LEU A 102 8.64 -7.72 15.19
N LYS A 103 9.00 -8.25 14.03
CA LYS A 103 10.26 -7.97 13.35
C LYS A 103 10.00 -6.91 12.27
N PHE A 104 10.83 -5.86 12.21
CA PHE A 104 10.68 -4.78 11.25
C PHE A 104 11.89 -4.70 10.33
N LYS A 105 11.62 -4.44 9.05
CA LYS A 105 12.63 -4.13 8.03
C LYS A 105 12.22 -2.90 7.24
N TYR A 106 13.21 -2.16 6.76
CA TYR A 106 13.03 -0.95 5.96
C TYR A 106 13.85 -1.10 4.68
N VAL A 107 13.20 -0.98 3.53
CA VAL A 107 13.82 -1.24 2.23
C VAL A 107 13.54 -0.07 1.29
N GLU A 108 14.57 0.62 0.84
CA GLU A 108 14.43 1.58 -0.24
C GLU A 108 14.15 0.84 -1.55
N CYS A 109 12.97 1.09 -2.13
CA CYS A 109 12.50 0.40 -3.30
C CYS A 109 11.55 1.27 -4.11
N ASP A 110 11.89 1.54 -5.35
CA ASP A 110 11.00 2.17 -6.33
C ASP A 110 10.33 1.10 -7.20
N LEU A 111 9.17 0.64 -6.78
CA LEU A 111 8.42 -0.39 -7.52
C LEU A 111 8.04 0.01 -8.96
N LEU A 112 8.07 1.31 -9.28
CA LEU A 112 7.80 1.79 -10.63
C LEU A 112 8.98 1.53 -11.58
N ASN A 113 10.19 1.49 -11.05
CA ASN A 113 11.39 1.32 -11.84
C ASN A 113 12.00 -0.07 -11.67
N GLU A 114 12.16 -0.54 -10.45
CA GLU A 114 12.82 -1.80 -10.16
C GLU A 114 12.19 -2.52 -8.98
N PHE A 115 11.93 -3.81 -9.15
CA PHE A 115 11.47 -4.67 -8.08
C PHE A 115 12.67 -5.33 -7.38
N ASN A 116 13.13 -4.75 -6.28
CA ASN A 116 14.24 -5.26 -5.48
C ASN A 116 13.82 -5.80 -4.11
N LEU A 117 12.52 -5.89 -3.84
CA LEU A 117 11.98 -6.46 -2.61
C LEU A 117 12.23 -7.96 -2.53
N LYS A 118 12.63 -8.41 -1.35
CA LYS A 118 12.82 -9.84 -1.04
C LYS A 118 11.94 -10.22 0.13
N PHE A 119 11.06 -11.18 -0.11
CA PHE A 119 10.16 -11.74 0.89
C PHE A 119 9.87 -13.23 0.58
N LYS A 120 9.20 -13.90 1.49
CA LYS A 120 8.90 -15.34 1.34
C LYS A 120 7.72 -15.55 0.39
N ASN A 121 7.84 -16.50 -0.52
CA ASN A 121 6.72 -16.98 -1.32
C ASN A 121 5.88 -17.97 -0.48
N ASP A 122 5.02 -17.45 0.37
CA ASP A 122 4.23 -18.22 1.34
C ASP A 122 2.80 -17.65 1.42
N LYS A 123 1.81 -18.51 1.68
CA LYS A 123 0.40 -18.12 1.83
C LYS A 123 0.14 -17.13 2.97
N GLY A 124 1.02 -17.08 3.98
CA GLY A 124 0.98 -16.10 5.05
C GLY A 124 1.64 -14.75 4.70
N THR A 125 2.08 -14.55 3.46
CA THR A 125 2.68 -13.29 3.00
C THR A 125 1.63 -12.42 2.31
N ILE A 126 1.56 -11.15 2.73
CA ILE A 126 0.73 -10.11 2.11
C ILE A 126 1.64 -9.04 1.52
N LEU A 127 1.52 -8.79 0.23
CA LEU A 127 2.15 -7.64 -0.45
C LEU A 127 1.09 -6.57 -0.70
N ASN A 128 1.28 -5.40 -0.11
CA ASN A 128 0.43 -4.24 -0.31
C ASN A 128 1.11 -3.26 -1.26
N ILE A 129 0.59 -3.09 -2.47
CA ILE A 129 1.03 -2.11 -3.47
C ILE A 129 0.03 -0.97 -3.66
N SER A 130 -0.82 -0.74 -2.66
CA SER A 130 -1.85 0.31 -2.74
C SER A 130 -1.24 1.69 -2.96
N ASN A 131 -1.88 2.46 -3.83
CA ASN A 131 -1.55 3.84 -4.19
C ASN A 131 -0.23 4.05 -4.96
N ILE A 132 0.60 3.04 -5.20
CA ILE A 132 1.89 3.25 -5.87
C ILE A 132 1.68 3.66 -7.33
N PHE A 133 0.85 2.91 -8.06
CA PHE A 133 0.56 3.17 -9.48
C PHE A 133 -0.56 4.20 -9.69
N ALA A 134 -1.35 4.46 -8.66
CA ALA A 134 -2.47 5.41 -8.68
C ALA A 134 -2.16 6.73 -7.96
N TYR A 135 -0.97 6.88 -7.38
CA TYR A 135 -0.59 8.07 -6.62
C TYR A 135 -0.48 9.29 -7.54
N GLU A 136 -1.17 10.37 -7.18
CA GLU A 136 -1.26 11.58 -8.00
C GLU A 136 0.10 12.15 -8.44
N PRO A 137 1.12 12.31 -7.58
CA PRO A 137 2.45 12.73 -8.02
C PRO A 137 3.09 11.78 -9.02
N THR A 138 2.86 10.47 -8.91
CA THR A 138 3.30 9.48 -9.90
C THR A 138 2.57 9.68 -11.23
N ALA A 139 1.26 9.95 -11.17
CA ALA A 139 0.44 10.21 -12.34
C ALA A 139 0.89 11.47 -13.09
N ALA A 140 1.36 12.49 -12.38
CA ALA A 140 1.85 13.74 -12.98
C ALA A 140 3.17 13.59 -13.75
N VAL A 141 4.04 12.63 -13.36
CA VAL A 141 5.39 12.49 -13.95
C VAL A 141 5.55 11.25 -14.81
N VAL A 142 4.73 10.23 -14.65
CA VAL A 142 4.80 8.97 -15.41
C VAL A 142 3.56 8.80 -16.26
N PRO A 143 3.66 8.85 -17.60
CA PRO A 143 2.53 8.67 -18.49
C PRO A 143 1.80 7.35 -18.23
N THR A 144 0.47 7.36 -18.39
CA THR A 144 -0.39 6.21 -18.08
C THR A 144 0.06 4.91 -18.74
N LYS A 145 0.41 4.95 -20.02
CA LYS A 145 0.92 3.76 -20.74
C LYS A 145 2.12 3.14 -20.05
N GLN A 146 3.05 3.98 -19.58
CA GLN A 146 4.23 3.51 -18.87
C GLN A 146 3.89 2.93 -17.50
N ARG A 147 2.95 3.55 -16.77
CA ARG A 147 2.48 3.03 -15.47
C ARG A 147 1.85 1.66 -15.63
N VAL A 148 0.93 1.51 -16.58
CA VAL A 148 0.27 0.23 -16.89
C VAL A 148 1.30 -0.81 -17.33
N PHE A 149 2.26 -0.45 -18.16
CA PHE A 149 3.33 -1.35 -18.57
C PHE A 149 4.16 -1.85 -17.37
N ARG A 150 4.56 -0.95 -16.49
CA ARG A 150 5.35 -1.27 -15.29
C ARG A 150 4.57 -2.13 -14.31
N GLU A 151 3.29 -1.81 -14.11
CA GLU A 151 2.39 -2.61 -13.28
C GLU A 151 2.21 -4.03 -13.84
N ASN A 152 1.98 -4.16 -15.14
CA ASN A 152 1.89 -5.46 -15.80
C ASN A 152 3.17 -6.27 -15.67
N LYS A 153 4.33 -5.62 -15.80
CA LYS A 153 5.63 -6.24 -15.57
C LYS A 153 5.77 -6.76 -14.14
N LEU A 154 5.31 -5.98 -13.15
CA LEU A 154 5.29 -6.39 -11.76
C LEU A 154 4.36 -7.61 -11.55
N ILE A 155 3.13 -7.58 -12.05
CA ILE A 155 2.19 -8.69 -11.90
C ILE A 155 2.76 -9.98 -12.52
N LYS A 156 3.36 -9.93 -13.72
CA LYS A 156 4.01 -11.09 -14.34
C LYS A 156 5.12 -11.64 -13.46
N LEU A 157 5.99 -10.77 -12.95
CA LEU A 157 7.08 -11.17 -12.05
C LEU A 157 6.56 -11.82 -10.77
N LEU A 158 5.47 -11.27 -10.21
CA LEU A 158 4.85 -11.84 -9.01
C LEU A 158 4.27 -13.23 -9.28
N HIS A 159 3.63 -13.45 -10.43
CA HIS A 159 3.16 -14.78 -10.84
C HIS A 159 4.30 -15.79 -10.96
N GLU A 160 5.41 -15.38 -11.54
CA GLU A 160 6.56 -16.27 -11.78
C GLU A 160 7.30 -16.65 -10.49
N LYS A 161 7.42 -15.71 -9.55
CA LYS A 161 8.30 -15.87 -8.38
C LYS A 161 7.56 -15.97 -7.05
N TYR A 162 6.33 -15.45 -6.98
CA TYR A 162 5.58 -15.26 -5.73
C TYR A 162 4.12 -15.70 -5.87
N ASP A 163 3.87 -16.85 -6.49
CA ASP A 163 2.53 -17.36 -6.81
C ASP A 163 1.66 -17.70 -5.58
N LYS A 164 2.27 -17.83 -4.40
CA LYS A 164 1.58 -18.20 -3.15
C LYS A 164 1.13 -17.02 -2.30
N ILE A 165 1.57 -15.82 -2.59
CA ILE A 165 1.27 -14.66 -1.75
C ILE A 165 -0.12 -14.08 -2.03
N HIS A 166 -0.58 -13.24 -1.11
CA HIS A 166 -1.75 -12.37 -1.30
C HIS A 166 -1.30 -10.96 -1.68
N LEU A 167 -2.01 -10.36 -2.62
CA LEU A 167 -1.75 -9.02 -3.12
C LEU A 167 -2.90 -8.08 -2.70
N ILE A 168 -2.55 -6.88 -2.26
CA ILE A 168 -3.46 -5.77 -2.07
C ILE A 168 -3.04 -4.66 -3.03
N ALA A 169 -3.94 -4.24 -3.91
CA ALA A 169 -3.68 -3.20 -4.89
C ALA A 169 -4.83 -2.20 -4.94
N SER A 170 -4.54 -0.92 -5.11
CA SER A 170 -5.56 0.08 -5.43
C SER A 170 -5.72 0.22 -6.93
N MET A 171 -6.93 0.54 -7.35
CA MET A 171 -7.19 0.93 -8.74
C MET A 171 -6.64 2.31 -9.07
N HIS A 172 -6.35 2.52 -10.34
CA HIS A 172 -6.29 3.86 -10.88
C HIS A 172 -7.70 4.47 -10.90
N SER A 173 -7.90 5.57 -10.20
CA SER A 173 -8.98 6.50 -10.47
C SER A 173 -8.38 7.76 -11.08
N TRP A 174 -8.93 8.20 -12.21
CA TRP A 174 -8.59 9.47 -12.83
C TRP A 174 -9.26 10.65 -12.13
N THR A 175 -10.32 10.37 -11.39
CA THR A 175 -11.12 11.37 -10.69
C THR A 175 -10.65 11.42 -9.24
N GLY A 176 -9.78 12.33 -8.87
CA GLY A 176 -9.12 12.46 -7.57
C GLY A 176 -10.02 12.55 -6.32
N PHE A 177 -11.27 12.11 -6.37
CA PHE A 177 -12.25 12.23 -5.28
C PHE A 177 -13.06 10.97 -4.98
N VAL A 178 -12.80 9.86 -5.64
CA VAL A 178 -13.52 8.61 -5.35
C VAL A 178 -12.63 7.71 -4.50
N ASP A 179 -13.18 7.14 -3.43
CA ASP A 179 -12.54 6.08 -2.67
C ASP A 179 -12.06 4.99 -3.64
N TYR A 180 -10.76 4.89 -3.81
CA TYR A 180 -10.14 3.93 -4.71
C TYR A 180 -10.56 2.53 -4.30
N PRO A 181 -11.32 1.79 -5.13
CA PRO A 181 -11.61 0.41 -4.80
C PRO A 181 -10.29 -0.35 -4.70
N MET A 182 -10.08 -0.94 -3.55
CA MET A 182 -8.91 -1.79 -3.31
C MET A 182 -9.27 -3.22 -3.65
N LEU A 183 -8.45 -3.83 -4.48
CA LEU A 183 -8.51 -5.26 -4.75
C LEU A 183 -7.58 -6.00 -3.83
N ALA A 184 -8.03 -7.16 -3.37
CA ALA A 184 -7.23 -8.01 -2.52
C ALA A 184 -7.54 -9.48 -2.79
N GLY A 185 -6.52 -10.31 -2.84
CA GLY A 185 -6.65 -11.75 -3.05
C GLY A 185 -5.33 -12.43 -3.37
N PRO A 186 -5.37 -13.75 -3.63
CA PRO A 186 -4.21 -14.47 -4.13
C PRO A 186 -3.63 -13.79 -5.38
N VAL A 187 -2.32 -13.65 -5.45
CA VAL A 187 -1.66 -12.96 -6.58
C VAL A 187 -2.05 -13.55 -7.93
N THR A 188 -2.31 -14.85 -7.97
CA THR A 188 -2.71 -15.57 -9.19
C THR A 188 -4.06 -15.15 -9.76
N LYS A 189 -4.90 -14.44 -8.99
CA LYS A 189 -6.17 -13.86 -9.47
C LYS A 189 -5.99 -12.53 -10.21
N PHE A 190 -4.83 -11.92 -10.11
CA PHE A 190 -4.53 -10.68 -10.82
C PHE A 190 -4.03 -10.98 -12.23
N THR A 191 -4.58 -10.32 -13.23
CA THR A 191 -4.18 -10.50 -14.63
C THR A 191 -3.61 -9.21 -15.20
N PRO A 192 -2.61 -9.26 -16.07
CA PRO A 192 -2.11 -8.08 -16.77
C PRO A 192 -3.21 -7.39 -17.57
N CYS A 193 -3.21 -6.06 -17.56
CA CYS A 193 -4.11 -5.25 -18.37
C CYS A 193 -3.67 -5.25 -19.83
N ASP A 194 -4.63 -5.22 -20.76
CA ASP A 194 -4.37 -4.93 -22.15
C ASP A 194 -4.04 -3.44 -22.31
N ILE A 195 -2.79 -3.16 -22.71
CA ILE A 195 -2.28 -1.80 -22.86
C ILE A 195 -2.98 -1.06 -24.02
N GLU A 196 -3.48 -1.78 -24.99
CA GLU A 196 -4.14 -1.20 -26.17
C GLU A 196 -5.57 -0.73 -25.85
N SER A 197 -6.26 -1.42 -24.97
CA SER A 197 -7.63 -1.06 -24.59
C SER A 197 -7.72 0.16 -23.68
N MET A 198 -6.68 0.59 -23.04
CA MET A 198 -6.39 1.78 -22.22
C MET A 198 -7.54 2.42 -21.43
N ARG A 199 -8.72 1.84 -21.43
CA ARG A 199 -9.83 2.25 -20.60
C ARG A 199 -9.73 1.50 -19.29
N ALA A 200 -9.36 2.17 -18.24
CA ALA A 200 -9.29 1.74 -16.85
C ALA A 200 -8.73 0.31 -16.62
N PRO A 201 -8.14 -0.03 -15.50
CA PRO A 201 -7.62 -1.38 -15.23
C PRO A 201 -8.74 -2.39 -14.96
N LEU A 202 -9.67 -2.55 -15.90
CA LEU A 202 -10.80 -3.50 -15.87
C LEU A 202 -10.35 -4.93 -15.68
N TRP A 203 -9.14 -5.22 -16.08
CA TRP A 203 -8.51 -6.53 -15.96
C TRP A 203 -8.42 -7.04 -14.51
N ARG A 204 -8.44 -6.14 -13.52
CA ARG A 204 -8.43 -6.51 -12.11
C ARG A 204 -9.78 -6.98 -11.57
N PHE A 205 -10.86 -6.61 -12.25
CA PHE A 205 -12.23 -6.82 -11.76
C PHE A 205 -13.02 -7.84 -12.56
N GLY A 206 -12.46 -8.36 -13.63
CA GLY A 206 -13.19 -9.20 -14.54
C GLY A 206 -14.17 -8.40 -15.45
N LYS A 207 -14.90 -9.14 -16.27
CA LYS A 207 -15.69 -8.57 -17.37
C LYS A 207 -16.92 -7.74 -16.95
N ASP A 208 -17.35 -7.87 -15.70
CA ASP A 208 -18.60 -7.26 -15.22
C ASP A 208 -18.43 -5.88 -14.59
N TRP A 209 -17.20 -5.40 -14.50
CA TRP A 209 -16.96 -4.08 -13.91
C TRP A 209 -17.22 -2.96 -14.92
N LYS A 210 -18.14 -2.07 -14.56
CA LYS A 210 -18.45 -0.88 -15.35
C LYS A 210 -17.61 0.29 -14.86
N ASN A 211 -16.86 0.91 -15.76
CA ASN A 211 -16.12 2.14 -15.46
C ASN A 211 -17.10 3.20 -14.94
N PRO A 212 -16.89 3.80 -13.76
CA PRO A 212 -17.63 5.02 -13.42
C PRO A 212 -17.38 6.05 -14.53
N LYS A 213 -18.43 6.67 -15.03
CA LYS A 213 -18.31 7.73 -16.02
C LYS A 213 -17.35 8.79 -15.50
N ASP A 214 -16.42 9.23 -16.34
CA ASP A 214 -15.60 10.40 -16.05
C ASP A 214 -16.53 11.60 -15.93
N PRO A 215 -16.57 12.29 -14.78
CA PRO A 215 -17.42 13.48 -14.62
C PRO A 215 -17.06 14.62 -15.56
N HIS A 216 -15.94 14.54 -16.28
CA HIS A 216 -15.50 15.52 -17.28
C HIS A 216 -15.82 15.13 -18.73
N GLU A 217 -16.43 13.95 -18.98
CA GLU A 217 -16.86 13.54 -20.33
C GLU A 217 -18.24 14.14 -20.75
N GLU A 218 -18.89 14.94 -19.92
CA GLU A 218 -20.25 15.48 -20.21
C GLU A 218 -20.28 16.93 -20.75
N GLU A 219 -19.18 17.55 -21.12
CA GLU A 219 -19.18 18.97 -21.57
C GLU A 219 -18.83 19.22 -23.05
N ASP A 220 -18.88 18.22 -23.92
CA ASP A 220 -18.72 18.41 -25.37
C ASP A 220 -19.99 17.96 -26.12
N GLU A 221 -21.13 18.64 -25.90
CA GLU A 221 -22.27 18.71 -26.84
C GLU A 221 -22.66 20.17 -27.15
#